data_885337071563e3d8e014017e0dd9aa37
#
_entry.id   885337071563e3d8e014017e0dd9aa37
#
_cell.length_a   1.000
_cell.length_b   1.000
_cell.length_c   1.000
_cell.angle_alpha   90.00
_cell.angle_beta   90.00
_cell.angle_gamma   90.00
#
_symmetry.space_group_name_H-M   'P 1'
#
loop_
_entity.id
_entity.type
_entity.pdbx_description
1 polymer ?
#
loop_
_entity_poly.entity_id
_entity_poly.type
_entity_poly.pdbx_seq_one_letter_code
_entity_poly.pdbx_strand_id
1 'polypeptide(L)'
;RRQRQMCIRDRGGKALLSLHATDGTIIRYYYWFSNFLVYGGAGSGKTKSIGKPLMEQYIRSGFAGFIYDFKDFDYTRTAYNLIRKHGYPHEFYYVNFTDMNRTYRFNPLDRRNIKDRTMLMQLMEDVLGALMPPTSKQDEWYTGALGILNGVAYRLWDEFPECCTLPHIVNFVMKADTGQLQEFLKLNDISAMMAGAYLKAEGSEKTQASYVSVSYTHLRAHETKAN
;
A
#
# COMPACT_ATOMS: atom_id res chain seq x y z
N ARG A 1 -21.92 28.84 -8.11
CA ARG A 1 -21.25 30.10 -8.52
C ARG A 1 -20.29 30.66 -7.46
N ARG A 2 -20.49 30.46 -6.14
CA ARG A 2 -19.58 30.99 -5.08
C ARG A 2 -18.27 30.22 -4.90
N GLN A 3 -18.20 28.94 -5.24
CA GLN A 3 -16.96 28.15 -5.10
C GLN A 3 -15.90 28.49 -6.16
N ARG A 4 -16.28 28.94 -7.35
CA ARG A 4 -15.32 29.36 -8.38
C ARG A 4 -14.55 30.65 -8.03
N GLN A 5 -15.11 31.51 -7.19
CA GLN A 5 -14.47 32.77 -6.79
C GLN A 5 -13.45 32.62 -5.66
N MET A 6 -13.51 31.53 -4.87
CA MET A 6 -12.56 31.32 -3.77
C MET A 6 -11.17 30.86 -4.24
N CYS A 7 -11.07 30.17 -5.37
CA CYS A 7 -9.78 29.75 -5.94
C CYS A 7 -9.02 30.88 -6.67
N ILE A 8 -9.66 32.01 -6.96
CA ILE A 8 -9.09 33.11 -7.77
C ILE A 8 -8.67 34.29 -6.93
N ARG A 9 -9.06 34.36 -5.66
CA ARG A 9 -8.77 35.47 -4.77
C ARG A 9 -7.79 35.08 -3.66
N ASP A 10 -6.54 34.85 -4.03
CA ASP A 10 -5.50 35.08 -3.06
C ASP A 10 -4.55 36.16 -3.55
N ARG A 11 -4.37 37.14 -2.66
CA ARG A 11 -3.81 38.45 -2.86
C ARG A 11 -2.33 38.36 -3.21
N GLY A 12 -2.00 38.45 -4.50
CA GLY A 12 -0.62 38.73 -4.91
C GLY A 12 0.39 37.57 -4.76
N GLY A 13 -0.04 36.38 -4.41
CA GLY A 13 0.83 35.19 -4.33
C GLY A 13 1.24 34.71 -5.72
N LYS A 14 2.46 34.21 -5.84
CA LYS A 14 2.94 33.52 -7.04
C LYS A 14 2.13 32.24 -7.23
N ALA A 15 1.56 32.03 -8.44
CA ALA A 15 0.87 30.78 -8.75
C ALA A 15 1.82 29.58 -8.57
N LEU A 16 1.36 28.54 -7.89
CA LEU A 16 2.15 27.35 -7.60
C LEU A 16 2.11 26.38 -8.78
N LEU A 17 0.93 26.20 -9.37
CA LEU A 17 0.72 25.38 -10.56
C LEU A 17 0.00 26.18 -11.63
N SER A 18 0.26 25.88 -12.90
CA SER A 18 -0.43 26.49 -14.03
C SER A 18 -0.69 25.45 -15.13
N LEU A 19 -1.84 25.60 -15.78
CA LEU A 19 -2.18 24.87 -17.00
C LEU A 19 -2.48 25.87 -18.11
N HIS A 20 -2.00 25.58 -19.29
CA HIS A 20 -2.22 26.39 -20.48
C HIS A 20 -3.32 25.75 -21.32
N ALA A 21 -4.40 26.48 -21.55
CA ALA A 21 -5.46 26.09 -22.46
C ALA A 21 -5.10 26.40 -23.91
N THR A 22 -5.75 25.76 -24.86
CA THR A 22 -5.51 25.92 -26.31
C THR A 22 -5.86 27.30 -26.84
N ASP A 23 -6.74 28.03 -26.15
CA ASP A 23 -7.15 29.39 -26.46
C ASP A 23 -6.19 30.46 -25.90
N GLY A 24 -5.07 30.05 -25.32
CA GLY A 24 -4.10 30.93 -24.68
C GLY A 24 -4.42 31.27 -23.20
N THR A 25 -5.56 30.83 -22.68
CA THR A 25 -5.93 31.04 -21.28
C THR A 25 -4.97 30.31 -20.35
N ILE A 26 -4.53 30.96 -19.28
CA ILE A 26 -3.71 30.33 -18.25
C ILE A 26 -4.56 30.14 -16.99
N ILE A 27 -4.77 28.89 -16.63
CA ILE A 27 -5.44 28.51 -15.39
C ILE A 27 -4.38 28.41 -14.30
N ARG A 28 -4.49 29.20 -13.25
CA ARG A 28 -3.52 29.27 -12.17
C ARG A 28 -4.10 28.70 -10.88
N TYR A 29 -3.28 27.90 -10.18
CA TYR A 29 -3.59 27.31 -8.88
C TYR A 29 -2.61 27.85 -7.85
N TYR A 30 -3.14 28.24 -6.71
CA TYR A 30 -2.36 28.89 -5.63
C TYR A 30 -2.18 27.97 -4.41
N TYR A 31 -2.77 26.78 -4.44
CA TYR A 31 -2.72 25.82 -3.34
C TYR A 31 -2.22 24.46 -3.81
N TRP A 32 -1.17 23.94 -3.18
CA TRP A 32 -0.60 22.64 -3.48
C TRP A 32 -1.52 21.46 -3.11
N PHE A 33 -2.37 21.66 -2.11
CA PHE A 33 -3.23 20.61 -1.55
C PHE A 33 -4.62 20.55 -2.20
N SER A 34 -4.81 21.23 -3.31
CA SER A 34 -6.05 21.11 -4.07
C SER A 34 -6.08 19.83 -4.89
N ASN A 35 -7.17 19.11 -4.80
CA ASN A 35 -7.39 17.94 -5.64
C ASN A 35 -7.84 18.34 -7.05
N PHE A 36 -7.37 17.58 -8.06
CA PHE A 36 -7.77 17.78 -9.44
C PHE A 36 -8.59 16.57 -9.89
N LEU A 37 -9.75 16.83 -10.44
CA LEU A 37 -10.59 15.83 -11.08
C LEU A 37 -10.67 16.12 -12.58
N VAL A 38 -10.12 15.22 -13.40
CA VAL A 38 -9.98 15.42 -14.84
C VAL A 38 -10.84 14.42 -15.60
N TYR A 39 -11.87 14.91 -16.28
CA TYR A 39 -12.74 14.13 -17.12
C TYR A 39 -12.41 14.26 -18.60
N GLY A 40 -12.62 13.20 -19.35
CA GLY A 40 -12.51 13.18 -20.81
C GLY A 40 -12.47 11.74 -21.33
N GLY A 41 -12.91 11.53 -22.54
CA GLY A 41 -12.88 10.24 -23.21
C GLY A 41 -11.47 9.71 -23.46
N ALA A 42 -11.36 8.47 -23.92
CA ALA A 42 -10.08 7.91 -24.37
C ALA A 42 -9.52 8.77 -25.52
N GLY A 43 -8.21 8.99 -25.52
CA GLY A 43 -7.56 9.80 -26.57
C GLY A 43 -7.74 11.32 -26.46
N SER A 44 -8.53 11.85 -25.51
CA SER A 44 -8.78 13.29 -25.36
C SER A 44 -7.58 14.14 -24.91
N GLY A 45 -6.40 13.57 -24.79
CA GLY A 45 -5.19 14.29 -24.45
C GLY A 45 -4.96 14.56 -22.96
N LYS A 46 -5.79 14.03 -22.03
CA LYS A 46 -5.68 14.25 -20.57
C LYS A 46 -4.27 14.09 -20.04
N THR A 47 -3.62 12.98 -20.40
CA THR A 47 -2.25 12.67 -19.96
C THR A 47 -1.26 13.71 -20.48
N LYS A 48 -1.32 14.06 -21.76
CA LYS A 48 -0.36 14.98 -22.41
C LYS A 48 -0.58 16.43 -22.00
N SER A 49 -1.83 16.87 -21.94
CA SER A 49 -2.17 18.28 -21.74
C SER A 49 -2.30 18.67 -20.26
N ILE A 50 -2.56 17.72 -19.36
CA ILE A 50 -2.79 17.98 -17.94
C ILE A 50 -1.85 17.18 -17.06
N GLY A 51 -1.88 15.85 -17.16
CA GLY A 51 -1.16 14.98 -16.22
C GLY A 51 0.35 15.18 -16.24
N LYS A 52 0.97 15.12 -17.42
CA LYS A 52 2.43 15.31 -17.57
C LYS A 52 2.88 16.73 -17.22
N PRO A 53 2.22 17.82 -17.65
CA PRO A 53 2.56 19.18 -17.23
C PRO A 53 2.44 19.44 -15.73
N LEU A 54 1.42 18.90 -15.07
CA LEU A 54 1.31 18.99 -13.61
C LEU A 54 2.42 18.20 -12.92
N MET A 55 2.69 16.96 -13.36
CA MET A 55 3.78 16.13 -12.83
C MET A 55 5.14 16.84 -12.94
N GLU A 56 5.44 17.48 -14.08
CA GLU A 56 6.68 18.24 -14.24
C GLU A 56 6.78 19.38 -13.24
N GLN A 57 5.70 20.11 -13.00
CA GLN A 57 5.67 21.21 -12.03
C GLN A 57 5.85 20.71 -10.59
N TYR A 58 5.22 19.58 -10.21
CA TYR A 58 5.42 18.96 -8.89
C TYR A 58 6.87 18.50 -8.70
N ILE A 59 7.43 17.78 -9.66
CA ILE A 59 8.82 17.30 -9.62
C ILE A 59 9.79 18.47 -9.52
N ARG A 60 9.62 19.50 -10.34
CA ARG A 60 10.47 20.70 -10.33
C ARG A 60 10.41 21.47 -9.01
N SER A 61 9.28 21.38 -8.32
CA SER A 61 9.07 22.00 -7.00
C SER A 61 9.51 21.11 -5.82
N GLY A 62 10.07 19.93 -6.09
CA GLY A 62 10.59 19.03 -5.06
C GLY A 62 9.52 18.23 -4.29
N PHE A 63 8.29 18.16 -4.82
CA PHE A 63 7.22 17.38 -4.17
C PHE A 63 7.46 15.90 -4.29
N ALA A 64 7.34 15.18 -3.18
CA ALA A 64 7.23 13.73 -3.17
C ALA A 64 5.76 13.32 -3.42
N GLY A 65 5.55 12.15 -4.04
CA GLY A 65 4.21 11.69 -4.35
C GLY A 65 4.19 10.24 -4.84
N PHE A 66 2.98 9.75 -5.05
CA PHE A 66 2.70 8.43 -5.59
C PHE A 66 1.98 8.57 -6.92
N ILE A 67 2.37 7.77 -7.92
CA ILE A 67 1.76 7.72 -9.25
C ILE A 67 1.31 6.29 -9.52
N TYR A 68 0.01 6.12 -9.73
CA TYR A 68 -0.53 4.87 -10.26
C TYR A 68 -0.50 4.91 -11.78
N ASP A 69 0.38 4.10 -12.39
CA ASP A 69 0.59 4.07 -13.84
C ASP A 69 -0.05 2.81 -14.45
N PHE A 70 -1.23 2.98 -15.00
CA PHE A 70 -1.96 1.89 -15.64
C PHE A 70 -1.43 1.52 -17.04
N LYS A 71 -0.69 2.45 -17.69
CA LYS A 71 -0.24 2.29 -19.08
C LYS A 71 1.25 2.00 -19.16
N ASP A 72 1.65 0.76 -19.05
CA ASP A 72 2.99 0.24 -19.34
C ASP A 72 4.12 1.29 -19.30
N PHE A 73 4.41 1.82 -18.11
CA PHE A 73 5.47 2.80 -17.84
C PHE A 73 5.36 4.16 -18.54
N ASP A 74 4.17 4.61 -19.02
CA ASP A 74 4.05 5.93 -19.68
C ASP A 74 4.37 7.08 -18.72
N TYR A 75 3.75 7.08 -17.54
CA TYR A 75 4.07 8.05 -16.49
C TYR A 75 5.43 7.78 -15.84
N THR A 76 5.78 6.53 -15.63
CA THR A 76 7.05 6.11 -15.01
C THR A 76 8.26 6.62 -15.81
N ARG A 77 8.26 6.40 -17.14
CA ARG A 77 9.30 6.93 -18.03
C ARG A 77 9.36 8.44 -18.04
N THR A 78 8.18 9.08 -18.06
CA THR A 78 8.11 10.54 -18.05
C THR A 78 8.66 11.09 -16.71
N ALA A 79 8.24 10.54 -15.58
CA ALA A 79 8.73 10.92 -14.25
C ALA A 79 10.24 10.75 -14.13
N TYR A 80 10.77 9.61 -14.54
CA TYR A 80 12.21 9.33 -14.52
C TYR A 80 13.02 10.37 -15.31
N ASN A 81 12.56 10.71 -16.52
CA ASN A 81 13.23 11.71 -17.35
C ASN A 81 13.16 13.12 -16.74
N LEU A 82 12.02 13.49 -16.15
CA LEU A 82 11.84 14.79 -15.49
C LEU A 82 12.69 14.91 -14.22
N ILE A 83 12.79 13.84 -13.44
CA ILE A 83 13.63 13.74 -12.24
C ILE A 83 15.09 14.02 -12.61
N ARG A 84 15.58 13.38 -13.65
CA ARG A 84 16.95 13.62 -14.15
C ARG A 84 17.13 15.03 -14.70
N LYS A 85 16.15 15.52 -15.46
CA LYS A 85 16.19 16.87 -16.08
C LYS A 85 16.26 17.98 -15.04
N HIS A 86 15.53 17.86 -13.94
CA HIS A 86 15.38 18.91 -12.93
C HIS A 86 16.24 18.71 -11.67
N GLY A 87 17.06 17.66 -11.61
CA GLY A 87 17.88 17.38 -10.43
C GLY A 87 17.05 17.16 -9.17
N TYR A 88 16.00 16.35 -9.28
CA TYR A 88 15.08 16.07 -8.18
C TYR A 88 15.80 15.51 -6.96
N PRO A 89 15.56 16.05 -5.73
CA PRO A 89 16.40 15.75 -4.58
C PRO A 89 16.06 14.44 -3.87
N HIS A 90 14.97 13.77 -4.22
CA HIS A 90 14.52 12.55 -3.57
C HIS A 90 14.71 11.33 -4.46
N GLU A 91 14.69 10.15 -3.85
CA GLU A 91 14.80 8.88 -4.55
C GLU A 91 13.53 8.56 -5.35
N PHE A 92 13.70 7.80 -6.42
CA PHE A 92 12.62 7.36 -7.29
C PHE A 92 12.54 5.85 -7.30
N TYR A 93 11.38 5.34 -6.90
CA TYR A 93 11.07 3.92 -6.89
C TYR A 93 9.89 3.61 -7.81
N TYR A 94 9.90 2.46 -8.42
CA TYR A 94 8.74 1.93 -9.13
C TYR A 94 8.51 0.46 -8.80
N VAL A 95 7.24 0.09 -8.68
CA VAL A 95 6.80 -1.27 -8.41
C VAL A 95 5.98 -1.75 -9.60
N ASN A 96 6.43 -2.83 -10.22
CA ASN A 96 5.75 -3.46 -11.33
C ASN A 96 5.30 -4.86 -10.92
N PHE A 97 3.99 -5.08 -10.90
CA PHE A 97 3.39 -6.35 -10.52
C PHE A 97 3.30 -7.36 -11.68
N THR A 98 3.54 -6.92 -12.91
CA THR A 98 3.47 -7.78 -14.11
C THR A 98 4.82 -8.29 -14.58
N ASP A 99 5.92 -7.64 -14.18
CA ASP A 99 7.28 -8.04 -14.53
C ASP A 99 8.21 -7.89 -13.31
N MET A 100 8.42 -9.00 -12.63
CA MET A 100 9.25 -9.06 -11.42
C MET A 100 10.74 -8.81 -11.67
N ASN A 101 11.21 -8.84 -12.92
CA ASN A 101 12.57 -8.48 -13.27
C ASN A 101 12.76 -6.97 -13.43
N ARG A 102 11.66 -6.25 -13.60
CA ARG A 102 11.63 -4.80 -13.80
C ARG A 102 10.84 -4.13 -12.68
N THR A 103 11.26 -4.36 -11.44
CA THR A 103 10.60 -3.80 -10.25
C THR A 103 11.60 -3.61 -9.12
N TYR A 104 11.42 -2.58 -8.31
CA TYR A 104 12.10 -2.49 -7.02
C TYR A 104 11.46 -3.44 -6.02
N ARG A 105 12.28 -4.11 -5.25
CA ARG A 105 11.81 -4.93 -4.12
C ARG A 105 11.57 -4.03 -2.93
N PHE A 106 10.44 -4.19 -2.30
CA PHE A 106 9.99 -3.38 -1.19
C PHE A 106 9.42 -4.28 -0.08
N ASN A 107 9.89 -4.08 1.14
CA ASN A 107 9.30 -4.71 2.31
C ASN A 107 8.44 -3.69 3.07
N PRO A 108 7.10 -3.80 3.02
CA PRO A 108 6.23 -2.88 3.72
C PRO A 108 6.35 -2.98 5.25
N LEU A 109 6.80 -4.15 5.76
CA LEU A 109 6.97 -4.43 7.19
C LEU A 109 8.32 -4.02 7.77
N ASP A 110 9.18 -3.40 6.97
CA ASP A 110 10.48 -2.92 7.45
C ASP A 110 10.31 -1.92 8.59
N ARG A 111 11.12 -2.05 9.65
CA ARG A 111 11.12 -1.13 10.83
C ARG A 111 11.34 0.33 10.46
N ARG A 112 11.96 0.62 9.34
CA ARG A 112 12.10 1.99 8.82
C ARG A 112 10.75 2.59 8.43
N ASN A 113 9.79 1.76 8.03
CA ASN A 113 8.45 2.15 7.60
C ASN A 113 7.43 2.01 8.74
N ILE A 114 7.51 0.92 9.51
CA ILE A 114 6.60 0.60 10.62
C ILE A 114 7.21 1.10 11.93
N LYS A 115 6.62 2.11 12.51
CA LYS A 115 7.14 2.78 13.70
C LYS A 115 6.61 2.21 15.01
N ASP A 116 5.44 1.63 14.98
CA ASP A 116 4.77 1.10 16.16
C ASP A 116 3.88 -0.11 15.84
N ARG A 117 3.44 -0.76 16.89
CA ARG A 117 2.56 -1.94 16.83
C ARG A 117 1.24 -1.67 16.13
N THR A 118 0.65 -0.50 16.35
CA THR A 118 -0.67 -0.16 15.78
C THR A 118 -0.59 -0.09 14.26
N MET A 119 0.46 0.52 13.75
CA MET A 119 0.71 0.60 12.31
C MET A 119 0.95 -0.77 11.69
N LEU A 120 1.68 -1.66 12.40
CA LEU A 120 1.88 -3.04 11.97
C LEU A 120 0.55 -3.80 11.86
N MET A 121 -0.28 -3.73 12.91
CA MET A 121 -1.58 -4.41 12.94
C MET A 121 -2.51 -3.89 11.85
N GLN A 122 -2.57 -2.58 11.66
CA GLN A 122 -3.38 -1.98 10.60
C GLN A 122 -2.95 -2.46 9.21
N LEU A 123 -1.64 -2.50 8.96
CA LEU A 123 -1.13 -3.02 7.68
C LEU A 123 -1.48 -4.50 7.47
N MET A 124 -1.38 -5.33 8.51
CA MET A 124 -1.76 -6.74 8.41
C MET A 124 -3.27 -6.91 8.15
N GLU A 125 -4.11 -6.09 8.79
CA GLU A 125 -5.55 -6.06 8.54
C GLU A 125 -5.86 -5.62 7.11
N ASP A 126 -5.23 -4.57 6.62
CA ASP A 126 -5.39 -4.07 5.25
C ASP A 126 -4.98 -5.12 4.22
N VAL A 127 -3.87 -5.83 4.45
CA VAL A 127 -3.38 -6.91 3.58
C VAL A 127 -4.38 -8.06 3.57
N LEU A 128 -4.81 -8.55 4.74
CA LEU A 128 -5.78 -9.64 4.82
C LEU A 128 -7.13 -9.22 4.21
N GLY A 129 -7.60 -8.02 4.51
CA GLY A 129 -8.84 -7.47 3.95
C GLY A 129 -8.82 -7.34 2.42
N ALA A 130 -7.69 -6.92 1.86
CA ALA A 130 -7.51 -6.83 0.41
C ALA A 130 -7.48 -8.20 -0.29
N LEU A 131 -7.10 -9.24 0.44
CA LEU A 131 -7.05 -10.62 -0.05
C LEU A 131 -8.40 -11.35 0.08
N MET A 132 -9.34 -10.80 0.85
CA MET A 132 -10.65 -11.41 1.04
C MET A 132 -11.61 -11.10 -0.13
N PRO A 133 -12.49 -12.06 -0.50
CA PRO A 133 -13.58 -11.76 -1.42
C PRO A 133 -14.48 -10.65 -0.87
N PRO A 134 -15.01 -9.74 -1.72
CA PRO A 134 -15.85 -8.62 -1.29
C PRO A 134 -17.13 -9.03 -0.53
N THR A 135 -17.55 -10.28 -0.69
CA THR A 135 -18.74 -10.86 -0.04
C THR A 135 -18.44 -11.54 1.29
N SER A 136 -17.15 -11.64 1.68
CA SER A 136 -16.76 -12.30 2.93
C SER A 136 -17.16 -11.44 4.12
N LYS A 137 -17.76 -12.09 5.11
CA LYS A 137 -18.04 -11.45 6.40
C LYS A 137 -16.80 -11.53 7.28
N GLN A 138 -16.58 -10.47 8.05
CA GLN A 138 -15.61 -10.49 9.14
C GLN A 138 -16.24 -11.26 10.31
N ASP A 139 -16.12 -12.57 10.25
CA ASP A 139 -16.64 -13.50 11.25
C ASP A 139 -15.56 -13.90 12.28
N GLU A 140 -15.90 -14.82 13.16
CA GLU A 140 -15.01 -15.33 14.19
C GLU A 140 -13.75 -15.99 13.58
N TRP A 141 -13.88 -16.64 12.44
CA TRP A 141 -12.79 -17.30 11.73
C TRP A 141 -11.79 -16.28 11.17
N TYR A 142 -12.30 -15.18 10.60
CA TYR A 142 -11.47 -14.06 10.16
C TYR A 142 -10.68 -13.45 11.32
N THR A 143 -11.36 -13.21 12.44
CA THR A 143 -10.74 -12.63 13.64
C THR A 143 -9.65 -13.53 14.20
N GLY A 144 -9.88 -14.85 14.21
CA GLY A 144 -8.89 -15.85 14.64
C GLY A 144 -7.69 -15.91 13.71
N ALA A 145 -7.92 -15.90 12.40
CA ALA A 145 -6.86 -15.88 11.38
C ALA A 145 -6.02 -14.61 11.44
N LEU A 146 -6.66 -13.45 11.57
CA LEU A 146 -5.98 -12.17 11.73
C LEU A 146 -5.15 -12.14 13.03
N GLY A 147 -5.68 -12.72 14.11
CA GLY A 147 -4.96 -12.85 15.38
C GLY A 147 -3.66 -13.63 15.26
N ILE A 148 -3.67 -14.77 14.55
CA ILE A 148 -2.46 -15.54 14.26
C ILE A 148 -1.46 -14.73 13.45
N LEU A 149 -1.91 -14.12 12.36
CA LEU A 149 -1.04 -13.32 11.48
C LEU A 149 -0.44 -12.13 12.23
N ASN A 150 -1.23 -11.43 13.03
CA ASN A 150 -0.75 -10.32 13.86
C ASN A 150 0.26 -10.79 14.91
N GLY A 151 0.01 -11.92 15.57
CA GLY A 151 0.92 -12.49 16.57
C GLY A 151 2.26 -12.86 15.96
N VAL A 152 2.26 -13.56 14.83
CA VAL A 152 3.48 -13.93 14.10
C VAL A 152 4.20 -12.70 13.58
N ALA A 153 3.47 -11.76 12.94
CA ALA A 153 4.05 -10.53 12.41
C ALA A 153 4.70 -9.69 13.51
N TYR A 154 4.01 -9.54 14.64
CA TYR A 154 4.53 -8.77 15.77
C TYR A 154 5.81 -9.36 16.32
N ARG A 155 5.85 -10.67 16.56
CA ARG A 155 7.06 -11.31 17.09
C ARG A 155 8.23 -11.22 16.12
N LEU A 156 8.00 -11.44 14.83
CA LEU A 156 9.04 -11.26 13.82
C LEU A 156 9.53 -9.80 13.76
N TRP A 157 8.61 -8.85 13.83
CA TRP A 157 8.94 -7.43 13.82
C TRP A 157 9.76 -7.01 15.07
N ASP A 158 9.43 -7.56 16.23
CA ASP A 158 10.05 -7.22 17.51
C ASP A 158 11.40 -7.92 17.73
N GLU A 159 11.45 -9.22 17.50
CA GLU A 159 12.60 -10.06 17.85
C GLU A 159 13.47 -10.42 16.61
N PHE A 160 12.89 -10.52 15.41
CA PHE A 160 13.56 -11.00 14.19
C PHE A 160 13.29 -10.09 12.99
N PRO A 161 13.67 -8.81 13.05
CA PRO A 161 13.30 -7.82 12.04
C PRO A 161 13.79 -8.15 10.61
N GLU A 162 14.89 -8.87 10.47
CA GLU A 162 15.41 -9.35 9.20
C GLU A 162 14.51 -10.40 8.54
N CYS A 163 13.73 -11.14 9.31
CA CYS A 163 12.74 -12.11 8.85
C CYS A 163 11.33 -11.53 8.75
N CYS A 164 11.11 -10.29 9.17
CA CYS A 164 9.79 -9.66 9.14
C CYS A 164 9.41 -9.23 7.73
N THR A 165 8.94 -10.15 6.93
CA THR A 165 8.38 -9.92 5.59
C THR A 165 7.08 -10.69 5.41
N LEU A 166 6.17 -10.21 4.55
CA LEU A 166 4.93 -10.91 4.26
C LEU A 166 5.15 -12.37 3.85
N PRO A 167 6.09 -12.69 2.92
CA PRO A 167 6.36 -14.08 2.57
C PRO A 167 6.84 -14.95 3.74
N HIS A 168 7.66 -14.43 4.66
CA HIS A 168 8.10 -15.18 5.83
C HIS A 168 6.94 -15.46 6.79
N ILE A 169 6.11 -14.45 7.08
CA ILE A 169 4.93 -14.61 7.94
C ILE A 169 4.00 -15.67 7.39
N VAL A 170 3.62 -15.54 6.11
CA VAL A 170 2.72 -16.48 5.44
C VAL A 170 3.32 -17.89 5.42
N ASN A 171 4.58 -18.01 5.01
CA ASN A 171 5.25 -19.30 4.91
C ASN A 171 5.40 -19.98 6.29
N PHE A 172 5.67 -19.21 7.34
CA PHE A 172 5.72 -19.74 8.70
C PHE A 172 4.37 -20.25 9.16
N VAL A 173 3.29 -19.45 9.04
CA VAL A 173 1.93 -19.85 9.43
C VAL A 173 1.47 -21.08 8.65
N MET A 174 1.89 -21.21 7.39
CA MET A 174 1.50 -22.36 6.53
C MET A 174 2.27 -23.65 6.80
N LYS A 175 3.53 -23.56 7.20
CA LYS A 175 4.42 -24.74 7.30
C LYS A 175 4.65 -25.20 8.73
N ALA A 176 4.48 -24.31 9.71
CA ALA A 176 4.60 -24.70 11.11
C ALA A 176 3.49 -25.69 11.47
N ASP A 177 3.85 -26.76 12.16
CA ASP A 177 2.85 -27.58 12.81
C ASP A 177 2.18 -26.84 13.98
N THR A 178 1.07 -27.40 14.48
CA THR A 178 0.29 -26.76 15.55
C THR A 178 1.12 -26.47 16.79
N GLY A 179 2.02 -27.38 17.18
CA GLY A 179 2.88 -27.22 18.35
C GLY A 179 3.91 -26.12 18.15
N GLN A 180 4.58 -26.10 17.00
CA GLN A 180 5.55 -25.07 16.63
C GLN A 180 4.93 -23.67 16.62
N LEU A 181 3.74 -23.54 16.03
CA LEU A 181 3.04 -22.27 15.96
C LEU A 181 2.60 -21.79 17.34
N GLN A 182 2.08 -22.67 18.19
CA GLN A 182 1.71 -22.34 19.57
C GLN A 182 2.92 -21.92 20.38
N GLU A 183 3.99 -22.69 20.35
CA GLU A 183 5.24 -22.37 21.06
C GLU A 183 5.78 -21.02 20.62
N PHE A 184 5.84 -20.79 19.30
CA PHE A 184 6.28 -19.52 18.75
C PHE A 184 5.44 -18.36 19.27
N LEU A 185 4.13 -18.46 19.29
CA LEU A 185 3.23 -17.41 19.75
C LEU A 185 3.32 -17.19 21.28
N LYS A 186 3.46 -18.25 22.06
CA LYS A 186 3.51 -18.21 23.54
C LYS A 186 4.82 -17.60 24.10
N LEU A 187 5.90 -17.60 23.34
CA LEU A 187 7.20 -17.07 23.77
C LEU A 187 7.26 -15.54 23.85
N ASN A 188 6.24 -14.83 23.33
CA ASN A 188 6.12 -13.37 23.44
C ASN A 188 4.71 -13.02 23.92
N ASP A 189 4.57 -12.34 25.04
CA ASP A 189 3.29 -12.05 25.70
C ASP A 189 2.31 -11.29 24.78
N ILE A 190 2.83 -10.33 24.01
CA ILE A 190 2.00 -9.53 23.09
C ILE A 190 1.55 -10.38 21.90
N SER A 191 2.43 -11.21 21.37
CA SER A 191 2.12 -12.17 20.33
C SER A 191 1.04 -13.17 20.78
N ALA A 192 1.19 -13.70 21.98
CA ALA A 192 0.20 -14.60 22.59
C ALA A 192 -1.16 -13.90 22.81
N MET A 193 -1.16 -12.67 23.27
CA MET A 193 -2.38 -11.88 23.43
C MET A 193 -3.11 -11.68 22.11
N MET A 194 -2.40 -11.36 21.03
CA MET A 194 -2.97 -11.17 19.70
C MET A 194 -3.60 -12.45 19.15
N ALA A 195 -2.91 -13.58 19.33
CA ALA A 195 -3.36 -14.91 18.90
C ALA A 195 -4.29 -15.59 19.93
N GLY A 196 -4.86 -14.86 20.89
CA GLY A 196 -5.60 -15.39 22.01
C GLY A 196 -6.78 -16.31 21.63
N ALA A 197 -7.51 -16.02 20.55
CA ALA A 197 -8.58 -16.88 20.06
C ALA A 197 -8.05 -18.26 19.63
N TYR A 198 -6.95 -18.28 18.88
CA TYR A 198 -6.27 -19.51 18.45
C TYR A 198 -5.72 -20.31 19.63
N LEU A 199 -5.04 -19.65 20.55
CA LEU A 199 -4.45 -20.31 21.72
C LEU A 199 -5.50 -20.84 22.70
N LYS A 200 -6.64 -20.15 22.87
CA LYS A 200 -7.78 -20.64 23.68
C LYS A 200 -8.48 -21.86 23.09
N ALA A 201 -8.35 -22.08 21.79
CA ALA A 201 -8.85 -23.29 21.12
C ALA A 201 -7.91 -24.49 21.30
N GLU A 202 -6.90 -24.42 22.16
CA GLU A 202 -6.03 -25.54 22.56
C GLU A 202 -6.88 -26.67 23.09
N GLY A 203 -6.70 -27.89 22.53
CA GLY A 203 -7.57 -29.05 22.79
C GLY A 203 -8.64 -29.32 21.71
N SER A 204 -8.84 -28.40 20.76
CA SER A 204 -9.67 -28.63 19.57
C SER A 204 -8.86 -28.47 18.30
N GLU A 205 -8.15 -29.52 17.90
CA GLU A 205 -7.34 -29.54 16.66
C GLU A 205 -8.13 -29.09 15.44
N LYS A 206 -9.41 -29.46 15.37
CA LYS A 206 -10.29 -29.08 14.26
C LYS A 206 -10.51 -27.57 14.19
N THR A 207 -10.71 -26.91 15.34
CA THR A 207 -10.91 -25.45 15.43
C THR A 207 -9.61 -24.73 15.09
N GLN A 208 -8.49 -25.16 15.63
CA GLN A 208 -7.18 -24.58 15.34
C GLN A 208 -6.81 -24.72 13.85
N ALA A 209 -7.01 -25.91 13.27
CA ALA A 209 -6.80 -26.13 11.85
C ALA A 209 -7.70 -25.25 10.97
N SER A 210 -8.92 -24.96 11.42
CA SER A 210 -9.82 -24.06 10.70
C SER A 210 -9.30 -22.61 10.70
N TYR A 211 -8.81 -22.08 11.80
CA TYR A 211 -8.20 -20.74 11.84
C TYR A 211 -7.00 -20.62 10.91
N VAL A 212 -6.11 -21.62 10.90
CA VAL A 212 -4.97 -21.67 10.00
C VAL A 212 -5.42 -21.82 8.54
N SER A 213 -6.43 -22.66 8.27
CA SER A 213 -6.98 -22.88 6.93
C SER A 213 -7.59 -21.60 6.34
N VAL A 214 -8.28 -20.79 7.14
CA VAL A 214 -8.82 -19.49 6.69
C VAL A 214 -7.68 -18.55 6.31
N SER A 215 -6.64 -18.47 7.14
CA SER A 215 -5.42 -17.69 6.80
C SER A 215 -4.83 -18.15 5.47
N TYR A 216 -4.77 -19.46 5.23
CA TYR A 216 -4.21 -20.08 4.03
C TYR A 216 -5.06 -19.86 2.78
N THR A 217 -6.38 -20.10 2.88
CA THR A 217 -7.28 -20.08 1.71
C THR A 217 -7.31 -18.68 1.10
N HIS A 218 -7.29 -17.64 1.92
CA HIS A 218 -7.31 -16.27 1.45
C HIS A 218 -5.97 -15.83 0.87
N LEU A 219 -4.86 -16.25 1.45
CA LEU A 219 -3.52 -15.92 0.95
C LEU A 219 -3.18 -16.64 -0.36
N ARG A 220 -3.61 -17.90 -0.54
CA ARG A 220 -3.34 -18.71 -1.74
C ARG A 220 -4.24 -18.40 -2.93
N ALA A 221 -5.47 -17.94 -2.71
CA ALA A 221 -6.42 -17.63 -3.78
C ALA A 221 -5.91 -16.59 -4.78
N HIS A 222 -4.91 -15.79 -4.40
CA HIS A 222 -4.27 -14.79 -5.26
C HIS A 222 -3.03 -15.31 -6.00
N GLU A 223 -2.34 -16.33 -5.51
CA GLU A 223 -1.21 -16.93 -6.24
C GLU A 223 -1.66 -17.65 -7.52
N THR A 224 -2.84 -18.27 -7.49
CA THR A 224 -3.39 -19.04 -8.63
C THR A 224 -4.03 -18.15 -9.71
N LYS A 225 -4.29 -16.86 -9.46
CA LYS A 225 -4.82 -15.92 -10.46
C LYS A 225 -3.73 -15.13 -11.20
N ALA A 226 -2.48 -15.27 -10.79
CA ALA A 226 -1.32 -14.58 -11.37
C ALA A 226 -0.53 -15.43 -12.38
N ASN A 227 -1.00 -16.65 -12.69
CA ASN A 227 -0.46 -17.53 -13.74
C ASN A 227 -1.42 -17.66 -14.92
#